data_6f12fc4dd1210246e1d950b04fe28058
#
_entry.id   6f12fc4dd1210246e1d950b04fe28058
#
_cell.length_a   1.000
_cell.length_b   1.000
_cell.length_c   1.000
_cell.angle_alpha   90.00
_cell.angle_beta   90.00
_cell.angle_gamma   90.00
#
_symmetry.space_group_name_H-M   'P 1'
#
loop_
_entity.id
_entity.type
_entity.pdbx_description
1 polymer ?
#
loop_
_entity_poly.entity_id
_entity_poly.type
_entity_poly.pdbx_seq_one_letter_code
_entity_poly.pdbx_strand_id
1 'polypeptide(L)'
;SSSVAASYGIEYLNTSGGTSAYSQLYCDGVAWLKAKTIDYISPQCYWPSFNTHVWGYKTLVPWWAKVAKTMDRHFYSSMRISTMPQNSPQRMKSVLRRLGMSENEYNGLSMVERSIAATAAKGTEECGFEVDMNRSTDLMGAPGHVFFNTTQFFSYGLDTYVAENKFTEPALTPVMSWKTPCDLPDITDISVSGNMLSWSADADETIRYAVYFVPSRVANNPQTYETSAYLKRITWEKSIDV
;
A
#
# COMPACT_ATOMS: atom_id res chain seq x y z
N SER A 1 20.75 11.07 7.19
CA SER A 1 19.72 10.09 7.56
C SER A 1 20.29 8.70 7.83
N SER A 2 21.33 8.29 7.15
CA SER A 2 21.98 6.99 7.30
C SER A 2 22.65 6.78 8.66
N SER A 3 23.32 7.80 9.19
CA SER A 3 23.90 7.78 10.54
C SER A 3 22.81 7.64 11.62
N VAL A 4 21.64 8.25 11.41
CA VAL A 4 20.51 8.14 12.32
C VAL A 4 19.92 6.71 12.27
N ALA A 5 19.74 6.13 11.10
CA ALA A 5 19.28 4.75 10.96
C ALA A 5 20.24 3.77 11.64
N ALA A 6 21.55 3.92 11.42
CA ALA A 6 22.57 3.08 12.04
C ALA A 6 22.59 3.17 13.57
N SER A 7 22.33 4.35 14.16
CA SER A 7 22.26 4.50 15.62
C SER A 7 21.09 3.72 16.26
N TYR A 8 20.13 3.26 15.45
CA TYR A 8 19.00 2.41 15.88
C TYR A 8 19.15 0.95 15.47
N GLY A 9 20.35 0.53 15.02
CA GLY A 9 20.57 -0.83 14.55
C GLY A 9 19.92 -1.16 13.21
N ILE A 10 19.50 -0.15 12.46
CA ILE A 10 18.96 -0.32 11.10
C ILE A 10 20.13 -0.25 10.12
N GLU A 11 20.24 -1.25 9.27
CA GLU A 11 21.29 -1.34 8.26
C GLU A 11 21.31 -0.08 7.37
N TYR A 12 22.50 0.45 7.16
CA TYR A 12 22.71 1.57 6.26
C TYR A 12 22.58 1.11 4.80
N LEU A 13 21.68 1.74 4.06
CA LEU A 13 21.65 1.60 2.60
C LEU A 13 22.47 2.72 1.95
N ASN A 14 23.59 2.34 1.33
CA ASN A 14 24.35 3.28 0.51
C ASN A 14 23.62 3.47 -0.83
N THR A 15 22.83 4.53 -0.93
CA THR A 15 22.09 4.91 -2.14
C THR A 15 22.84 5.97 -2.94
N SER A 16 24.15 5.87 -3.06
CA SER A 16 24.92 6.80 -3.89
C SER A 16 24.47 6.77 -5.35
N GLY A 17 24.33 7.93 -5.98
CA GLY A 17 24.04 8.04 -7.41
C GLY A 17 22.65 8.50 -7.81
N GLY A 18 21.89 9.13 -6.94
CA GLY A 18 20.59 9.75 -7.24
C GLY A 18 20.38 11.05 -6.47
N THR A 19 19.23 11.68 -6.64
CA THR A 19 18.82 12.83 -5.81
C THR A 19 18.67 12.37 -4.36
N SER A 20 19.47 12.94 -3.48
CA SER A 20 19.36 12.68 -2.05
C SER A 20 18.32 13.61 -1.43
N ALA A 21 17.22 13.04 -0.96
CA ALA A 21 16.20 13.80 -0.22
C ALA A 21 16.80 14.53 0.99
N TYR A 22 17.73 13.88 1.68
CA TYR A 22 18.41 14.48 2.85
C TYR A 22 19.28 15.69 2.49
N SER A 23 20.26 15.52 1.58
CA SER A 23 21.27 16.54 1.30
C SER A 23 20.84 17.59 0.28
N GLN A 24 19.90 17.28 -0.59
CA GLN A 24 19.45 18.17 -1.67
C GLN A 24 18.08 18.79 -1.44
N LEU A 25 17.21 18.12 -0.71
CA LEU A 25 15.84 18.58 -0.43
C LEU A 25 15.63 18.90 1.06
N TYR A 26 16.66 18.73 1.89
CA TYR A 26 16.61 18.93 3.35
C TYR A 26 15.48 18.13 4.03
N CYS A 27 15.16 16.97 3.47
CA CYS A 27 14.08 16.08 3.89
C CYS A 27 14.67 14.89 4.65
N ASP A 28 14.60 14.91 5.98
CA ASP A 28 15.02 13.80 6.84
C ASP A 28 13.82 13.04 7.40
N GLY A 29 13.25 12.15 6.58
CA GLY A 29 12.09 11.34 6.96
C GLY A 29 12.34 10.42 8.16
N VAL A 30 13.59 9.98 8.38
CA VAL A 30 13.95 9.16 9.54
C VAL A 30 13.95 10.01 10.82
N ALA A 31 14.45 11.23 10.76
CA ALA A 31 14.39 12.15 11.90
C ALA A 31 12.94 12.52 12.27
N TRP A 32 12.05 12.69 11.29
CA TRP A 32 10.64 12.96 11.55
C TRP A 32 9.92 11.79 12.22
N LEU A 33 10.18 10.57 11.79
CA LEU A 33 9.69 9.36 12.46
C LEU A 33 10.22 9.27 13.90
N LYS A 34 11.51 9.52 14.09
CA LYS A 34 12.14 9.53 15.42
C LYS A 34 11.52 10.57 16.35
N ALA A 35 11.32 11.79 15.85
CA ALA A 35 10.71 12.87 16.60
C ALA A 35 9.21 12.69 16.84
N LYS A 36 8.60 11.62 16.26
CA LYS A 36 7.17 11.34 16.39
C LYS A 36 6.26 12.45 15.81
N THR A 37 6.79 13.26 14.89
CA THR A 37 6.06 14.37 14.27
C THR A 37 5.16 13.96 13.12
N ILE A 38 5.30 12.73 12.63
CA ILE A 38 4.46 12.15 11.59
C ILE A 38 3.94 10.78 12.05
N ASP A 39 2.76 10.41 11.59
CA ASP A 39 2.12 9.13 11.93
C ASP A 39 2.53 8.00 10.98
N TYR A 40 2.85 8.33 9.76
CA TYR A 40 3.35 7.39 8.77
C TYR A 40 4.34 8.05 7.82
N ILE A 41 5.09 7.22 7.10
CA ILE A 41 5.94 7.65 6.00
C ILE A 41 5.56 6.92 4.71
N SER A 42 5.57 7.66 3.59
CA SER A 42 5.32 7.09 2.27
C SER A 42 6.42 7.51 1.29
N PRO A 43 7.58 6.86 1.35
CA PRO A 43 8.70 7.17 0.47
C PRO A 43 8.44 6.69 -0.95
N GLN A 44 9.04 7.38 -1.93
CA GLN A 44 8.96 7.06 -3.34
C GLN A 44 9.76 5.77 -3.67
N CYS A 45 9.14 4.62 -3.53
CA CYS A 45 9.71 3.33 -3.92
C CYS A 45 9.43 3.06 -5.42
N TYR A 46 9.88 3.96 -6.30
CA TYR A 46 9.47 4.04 -7.70
C TYR A 46 10.19 3.09 -8.66
N TRP A 47 11.14 2.33 -8.18
CA TRP A 47 11.88 1.39 -8.99
C TRP A 47 11.22 0.01 -8.97
N PRO A 48 11.06 -0.64 -10.13
CA PRO A 48 10.37 -1.92 -10.18
C PRO A 48 11.14 -3.03 -9.43
N SER A 49 10.42 -4.08 -9.08
CA SER A 49 10.93 -5.21 -8.31
C SER A 49 12.10 -5.96 -8.98
N PHE A 50 12.18 -5.92 -10.31
CA PHE A 50 13.27 -6.52 -11.07
C PHE A 50 14.52 -5.63 -11.19
N ASN A 51 14.48 -4.42 -10.61
CA ASN A 51 15.68 -3.60 -10.50
C ASN A 51 16.57 -4.16 -9.39
N THR A 52 17.80 -4.53 -9.75
CA THR A 52 18.78 -5.15 -8.86
C THR A 52 19.66 -4.15 -8.11
N HIS A 53 19.47 -2.85 -8.37
CA HIS A 53 20.21 -1.83 -7.65
C HIS A 53 19.73 -1.71 -6.19
N VAL A 54 20.57 -1.15 -5.35
CA VAL A 54 20.29 -0.91 -3.92
C VAL A 54 19.02 -0.07 -3.67
N TRP A 55 18.59 0.73 -4.64
CA TRP A 55 17.32 1.45 -4.60
C TRP A 55 16.15 0.70 -5.27
N GLY A 56 16.32 -0.57 -5.64
CA GLY A 56 15.23 -1.40 -6.15
C GLY A 56 14.14 -1.63 -5.10
N TYR A 57 12.93 -1.88 -5.56
CA TYR A 57 11.76 -2.09 -4.68
C TYR A 57 12.03 -3.16 -3.61
N LYS A 58 12.63 -4.29 -4.00
CA LYS A 58 12.98 -5.40 -3.11
C LYS A 58 13.96 -5.05 -1.98
N THR A 59 14.69 -3.95 -2.12
CA THR A 59 15.64 -3.48 -1.11
C THR A 59 15.02 -2.37 -0.26
N LEU A 60 14.36 -1.41 -0.90
CA LEU A 60 13.83 -0.23 -0.21
C LEU A 60 12.65 -0.56 0.69
N VAL A 61 11.71 -1.40 0.22
CA VAL A 61 10.47 -1.67 0.97
C VAL A 61 10.75 -2.39 2.30
N PRO A 62 11.53 -3.50 2.34
CA PRO A 62 11.89 -4.13 3.61
C PRO A 62 12.69 -3.21 4.54
N TRP A 63 13.54 -2.36 3.99
CA TRP A 63 14.30 -1.41 4.78
C TRP A 63 13.40 -0.37 5.46
N TRP A 64 12.47 0.24 4.71
CA TRP A 64 11.52 1.20 5.26
C TRP A 64 10.55 0.56 6.27
N ALA A 65 10.13 -0.69 6.04
CA ALA A 65 9.32 -1.42 7.00
C ALA A 65 10.04 -1.59 8.35
N LYS A 66 11.35 -1.92 8.33
CA LYS A 66 12.18 -1.99 9.54
C LYS A 66 12.34 -0.63 10.21
N VAL A 67 12.56 0.45 9.43
CA VAL A 67 12.65 1.81 9.96
C VAL A 67 11.35 2.18 10.68
N ALA A 68 10.23 2.00 10.03
CA ALA A 68 8.91 2.33 10.58
C ALA A 68 8.63 1.53 11.87
N LYS A 69 8.91 0.23 11.86
CA LYS A 69 8.78 -0.64 13.04
C LYS A 69 9.63 -0.16 14.21
N THR A 70 10.90 0.17 13.97
CA THR A 70 11.81 0.65 15.01
C THR A 70 11.36 1.97 15.60
N MET A 71 10.72 2.82 14.79
CA MET A 71 10.20 4.13 15.20
C MET A 71 8.76 4.07 15.71
N ASP A 72 8.12 2.90 15.70
CA ASP A 72 6.73 2.69 16.08
C ASP A 72 5.79 3.64 15.30
N ARG A 73 5.85 3.56 13.97
CA ARG A 73 5.04 4.33 13.01
C ARG A 73 4.70 3.45 11.81
N HIS A 74 3.73 3.86 11.01
CA HIS A 74 3.35 3.14 9.81
C HIS A 74 4.25 3.48 8.61
N PHE A 75 4.34 2.53 7.68
CA PHE A 75 4.98 2.68 6.38
C PHE A 75 4.00 2.30 5.28
N TYR A 76 3.81 3.21 4.32
CA TYR A 76 3.02 2.95 3.13
C TYR A 76 3.89 3.10 1.89
N SER A 77 4.02 2.04 1.11
CA SER A 77 4.85 2.07 -0.09
C SER A 77 4.23 2.94 -1.18
N SER A 78 4.97 3.95 -1.63
CA SER A 78 4.59 4.74 -2.82
C SER A 78 5.13 4.05 -4.06
N MET A 79 4.22 3.63 -4.95
CA MET A 79 4.51 2.87 -6.15
C MET A 79 4.33 3.73 -7.39
N ARG A 80 5.30 3.72 -8.29
CA ARG A 80 5.19 4.40 -9.59
C ARG A 80 4.64 3.44 -10.62
N ILE A 81 3.44 3.71 -11.10
CA ILE A 81 2.78 2.92 -12.14
C ILE A 81 3.02 3.43 -13.56
N SER A 82 3.72 4.55 -13.69
CA SER A 82 4.10 5.11 -14.99
C SER A 82 5.27 4.36 -15.62
N THR A 83 5.45 4.59 -16.91
CA THR A 83 6.46 3.96 -17.74
C THR A 83 7.87 4.00 -17.20
N MET A 84 8.60 2.93 -17.44
CA MET A 84 10.03 2.90 -17.24
C MET A 84 10.75 3.78 -18.27
N PRO A 85 11.81 4.50 -17.88
CA PRO A 85 12.64 5.19 -18.84
C PRO A 85 13.19 4.19 -19.86
N GLN A 86 13.00 4.49 -21.14
CA GLN A 86 13.33 3.63 -22.27
C GLN A 86 14.85 3.45 -22.50
N ASN A 87 15.67 4.27 -21.88
CA ASN A 87 17.07 4.45 -22.23
C ASN A 87 18.08 3.51 -21.54
N SER A 88 17.61 2.52 -20.79
CA SER A 88 18.48 1.53 -20.16
C SER A 88 18.36 0.19 -20.86
N PRO A 89 19.46 -0.38 -21.42
CA PRO A 89 19.44 -1.68 -22.09
C PRO A 89 18.88 -2.80 -21.22
N GLN A 90 19.15 -2.78 -19.91
CA GLN A 90 18.64 -3.79 -18.98
C GLN A 90 17.12 -3.68 -18.78
N ARG A 91 16.60 -2.46 -18.73
CA ARG A 91 15.17 -2.20 -18.61
C ARG A 91 14.43 -2.55 -19.91
N MET A 92 15.03 -2.21 -21.06
CA MET A 92 14.49 -2.58 -22.36
C MET A 92 14.35 -4.09 -22.49
N LYS A 93 15.39 -4.87 -22.19
CA LYS A 93 15.32 -6.35 -22.21
C LYS A 93 14.21 -6.90 -21.33
N SER A 94 13.95 -6.31 -20.16
CA SER A 94 12.88 -6.72 -19.26
C SER A 94 11.50 -6.40 -19.83
N VAL A 95 11.33 -5.23 -20.41
CA VAL A 95 10.07 -4.83 -21.09
C VAL A 95 9.80 -5.76 -22.27
N LEU A 96 10.76 -5.94 -23.17
CA LEU A 96 10.62 -6.79 -24.35
C LEU A 96 10.29 -8.23 -24.00
N ARG A 97 10.95 -8.79 -22.98
CA ARG A 97 10.66 -10.15 -22.51
C ARG A 97 9.22 -10.28 -21.99
N ARG A 98 8.72 -9.30 -21.25
CA ARG A 98 7.34 -9.31 -20.70
C ARG A 98 6.29 -9.13 -21.79
N LEU A 99 6.57 -8.31 -22.79
CA LEU A 99 5.68 -8.10 -23.94
C LEU A 99 5.72 -9.21 -24.97
N GLY A 100 6.73 -10.08 -24.92
CA GLY A 100 6.97 -11.07 -25.97
C GLY A 100 7.33 -10.44 -27.33
N MET A 101 7.89 -9.22 -27.30
CA MET A 101 8.24 -8.43 -28.49
C MET A 101 9.75 -8.41 -28.73
N SER A 102 10.14 -8.33 -29.98
CA SER A 102 11.50 -7.97 -30.37
C SER A 102 11.75 -6.44 -30.20
N GLU A 103 13.01 -6.07 -30.14
CA GLU A 103 13.41 -4.65 -30.07
C GLU A 103 12.94 -3.85 -31.32
N ASN A 104 12.96 -4.47 -32.49
CA ASN A 104 12.50 -3.84 -33.72
C ASN A 104 10.99 -3.58 -33.70
N GLU A 105 10.19 -4.51 -33.24
CA GLU A 105 8.74 -4.33 -33.08
C GLU A 105 8.43 -3.20 -32.09
N TYR A 106 9.12 -3.19 -30.96
CA TYR A 106 8.93 -2.14 -29.95
C TYR A 106 9.35 -0.76 -30.47
N ASN A 107 10.48 -0.66 -31.20
CA ASN A 107 10.95 0.59 -31.79
C ASN A 107 10.07 1.10 -32.93
N GLY A 108 9.30 0.24 -33.55
CA GLY A 108 8.28 0.60 -34.55
C GLY A 108 7.05 1.29 -33.96
N LEU A 109 6.83 1.19 -32.64
CA LEU A 109 5.71 1.82 -31.95
C LEU A 109 5.93 3.34 -31.83
N SER A 110 4.86 4.11 -31.82
CA SER A 110 4.88 5.53 -31.45
C SER A 110 5.30 5.73 -29.99
N MET A 111 5.68 6.94 -29.60
CA MET A 111 6.04 7.25 -28.21
C MET A 111 4.91 6.91 -27.24
N VAL A 112 3.66 7.17 -27.61
CA VAL A 112 2.48 6.86 -26.78
C VAL A 112 2.29 5.36 -26.63
N GLU A 113 2.33 4.62 -27.75
CA GLU A 113 2.19 3.16 -27.74
C GLU A 113 3.33 2.49 -26.94
N ARG A 114 4.56 2.95 -27.09
CA ARG A 114 5.70 2.47 -26.27
C ARG A 114 5.49 2.75 -24.79
N SER A 115 4.92 3.91 -24.48
CA SER A 115 4.58 4.26 -23.09
C SER A 115 3.54 3.30 -22.52
N ILE A 116 2.48 3.03 -23.27
CA ILE A 116 1.42 2.08 -22.89
C ILE A 116 1.99 0.67 -22.75
N ALA A 117 2.76 0.23 -23.74
CA ALA A 117 3.38 -1.10 -23.74
C ALA A 117 4.33 -1.29 -22.54
N ALA A 118 5.18 -0.31 -22.25
CA ALA A 118 6.08 -0.36 -21.08
C ALA A 118 5.32 -0.36 -19.76
N THR A 119 4.20 0.35 -19.67
CA THR A 119 3.34 0.32 -18.49
C THR A 119 2.62 -1.01 -18.36
N ALA A 120 2.10 -1.56 -19.45
CA ALA A 120 1.50 -2.89 -19.47
C ALA A 120 2.51 -4.00 -19.10
N ALA A 121 3.77 -3.86 -19.49
CA ALA A 121 4.83 -4.79 -19.10
C ALA A 121 5.22 -4.70 -17.61
N LYS A 122 5.20 -3.51 -17.03
CA LYS A 122 5.25 -3.32 -15.57
C LYS A 122 3.93 -3.73 -14.92
N GLY A 123 2.87 -3.37 -15.54
CA GLY A 123 1.44 -3.51 -15.36
C GLY A 123 0.95 -4.37 -14.22
N THR A 124 -0.01 -5.23 -14.49
CA THR A 124 -0.75 -5.98 -13.48
C THR A 124 0.12 -6.93 -12.66
N GLU A 125 1.03 -7.66 -13.27
CA GLU A 125 1.91 -8.60 -12.57
C GLU A 125 2.86 -7.88 -11.61
N GLU A 126 3.50 -6.82 -12.09
CA GLU A 126 4.44 -6.06 -11.27
C GLU A 126 3.71 -5.32 -10.15
N CYS A 127 2.57 -4.70 -10.44
CA CYS A 127 1.73 -4.07 -9.44
C CYS A 127 1.29 -5.08 -8.36
N GLY A 128 0.81 -6.24 -8.78
CA GLY A 128 0.44 -7.31 -7.89
C GLY A 128 1.58 -7.80 -7.03
N PHE A 129 2.76 -7.97 -7.61
CA PHE A 129 3.96 -8.38 -6.88
C PHE A 129 4.39 -7.30 -5.85
N GLU A 130 4.39 -6.02 -6.23
CA GLU A 130 4.75 -4.92 -5.32
C GLU A 130 3.76 -4.83 -4.15
N VAL A 131 2.46 -5.03 -4.40
CA VAL A 131 1.43 -5.09 -3.34
C VAL A 131 1.67 -6.26 -2.39
N ASP A 132 1.86 -7.46 -2.92
CA ASP A 132 2.08 -8.67 -2.10
C ASP A 132 3.38 -8.56 -1.30
N MET A 133 4.43 -8.03 -1.89
CA MET A 133 5.71 -7.81 -1.23
C MET A 133 5.59 -6.81 -0.08
N ASN A 134 4.89 -5.69 -0.29
CA ASN A 134 4.68 -4.72 0.78
C ASN A 134 3.88 -5.33 1.94
N ARG A 135 2.83 -6.10 1.65
CA ARG A 135 2.06 -6.83 2.66
C ARG A 135 2.90 -7.83 3.44
N SER A 136 3.74 -8.60 2.73
CA SER A 136 4.58 -9.63 3.35
C SER A 136 5.76 -9.07 4.16
N THR A 137 6.18 -7.85 3.88
CA THR A 137 7.29 -7.18 4.58
C THR A 137 6.82 -6.22 5.67
N ASP A 138 5.53 -5.90 5.72
CA ASP A 138 4.99 -5.05 6.78
C ASP A 138 5.20 -5.67 8.16
N LEU A 139 5.60 -4.84 9.12
CA LEU A 139 5.91 -5.26 10.49
C LEU A 139 5.00 -4.58 11.52
N MET A 140 4.04 -3.77 11.07
CA MET A 140 3.15 -2.99 11.94
C MET A 140 1.68 -3.46 11.89
N GLY A 141 1.37 -4.46 11.06
CA GLY A 141 -0.02 -4.87 10.80
C GLY A 141 -0.81 -3.82 10.02
N ALA A 142 -0.13 -2.96 9.28
CA ALA A 142 -0.70 -1.80 8.62
C ALA A 142 -0.17 -1.62 7.18
N PRO A 143 -0.19 -2.68 6.33
CA PRO A 143 0.32 -2.56 4.98
C PRO A 143 -0.55 -1.59 4.17
N GLY A 144 0.08 -0.55 3.64
CA GLY A 144 -0.61 0.47 2.84
C GLY A 144 0.14 0.78 1.55
N HIS A 145 -0.60 1.24 0.56
CA HIS A 145 -0.08 1.52 -0.78
C HIS A 145 -0.51 2.89 -1.26
N VAL A 146 0.39 3.61 -1.93
CA VAL A 146 0.12 4.84 -2.64
C VAL A 146 0.49 4.66 -4.10
N PHE A 147 -0.48 4.82 -4.99
CA PHE A 147 -0.26 4.68 -6.44
C PHE A 147 -0.02 6.03 -7.10
N PHE A 148 1.16 6.24 -7.65
CA PHE A 148 1.49 7.46 -8.39
C PHE A 148 1.48 7.15 -9.89
N ASN A 149 0.50 7.71 -10.68
CA ASN A 149 -0.55 8.63 -10.24
C ASN A 149 -1.94 8.14 -10.67
N THR A 150 -2.97 8.85 -10.27
CA THR A 150 -4.39 8.55 -10.53
C THR A 150 -4.72 8.40 -12.02
N THR A 151 -4.25 9.33 -12.88
CA THR A 151 -4.52 9.26 -14.33
C THR A 151 -4.07 7.93 -14.92
N GLN A 152 -2.85 7.50 -14.59
CA GLN A 152 -2.29 6.25 -15.12
C GLN A 152 -2.92 5.03 -14.46
N PHE A 153 -3.30 5.12 -13.19
CA PHE A 153 -3.97 4.06 -12.47
C PHE A 153 -5.25 3.63 -13.18
N PHE A 154 -6.10 4.57 -13.53
CA PHE A 154 -7.34 4.30 -14.28
C PHE A 154 -7.10 4.02 -15.76
N SER A 155 -6.27 4.81 -16.44
CA SER A 155 -6.05 4.66 -17.88
C SER A 155 -5.46 3.32 -18.29
N TYR A 156 -4.78 2.64 -17.38
CA TYR A 156 -4.14 1.35 -17.63
C TYR A 156 -4.89 0.16 -17.01
N GLY A 157 -6.09 0.38 -16.47
CA GLY A 157 -6.93 -0.67 -15.90
C GLY A 157 -6.37 -1.30 -14.64
N LEU A 158 -5.46 -0.61 -13.94
CA LEU A 158 -4.88 -1.11 -12.69
C LEU A 158 -5.88 -1.06 -11.53
N ASP A 159 -6.80 -0.12 -11.56
CA ASP A 159 -7.94 -0.03 -10.63
C ASP A 159 -8.76 -1.33 -10.64
N THR A 160 -9.18 -1.77 -11.82
CA THR A 160 -9.92 -3.03 -11.98
C THR A 160 -9.08 -4.22 -11.53
N TYR A 161 -7.81 -4.28 -11.96
CA TYR A 161 -6.93 -5.39 -11.59
C TYR A 161 -6.74 -5.52 -10.08
N VAL A 162 -6.44 -4.43 -9.38
CA VAL A 162 -6.21 -4.49 -7.93
C VAL A 162 -7.49 -4.75 -7.15
N ALA A 163 -8.63 -4.24 -7.62
CA ALA A 163 -9.94 -4.52 -7.02
C ALA A 163 -10.29 -6.01 -7.11
N GLU A 164 -10.06 -6.62 -8.26
CA GLU A 164 -10.40 -8.03 -8.49
C GLU A 164 -9.39 -9.03 -7.90
N ASN A 165 -8.11 -8.63 -7.74
CA ASN A 165 -7.04 -9.57 -7.44
C ASN A 165 -6.27 -9.28 -6.14
N LYS A 166 -6.35 -8.05 -5.61
CA LYS A 166 -5.54 -7.65 -4.46
C LYS A 166 -6.34 -6.99 -3.33
N PHE A 167 -7.37 -6.25 -3.64
CA PHE A 167 -8.24 -5.55 -2.69
C PHE A 167 -9.67 -6.05 -2.80
N THR A 168 -9.84 -7.37 -2.78
CA THR A 168 -11.12 -8.07 -2.94
C THR A 168 -12.04 -7.91 -1.75
N GLU A 169 -11.49 -7.54 -0.60
CA GLU A 169 -12.21 -7.36 0.64
C GLU A 169 -12.04 -5.92 1.14
N PRO A 170 -13.06 -5.34 1.82
CA PRO A 170 -12.89 -4.08 2.51
C PRO A 170 -11.83 -4.21 3.61
N ALA A 171 -11.08 -3.15 3.86
CA ALA A 171 -10.06 -3.13 4.90
C ALA A 171 -10.41 -2.10 5.97
N LEU A 172 -10.16 -2.45 7.23
CA LEU A 172 -10.21 -1.50 8.33
C LEU A 172 -9.02 -0.52 8.23
N THR A 173 -9.24 0.69 8.71
CA THR A 173 -8.14 1.63 8.94
C THR A 173 -7.18 1.04 9.97
N PRO A 174 -5.87 1.00 9.71
CA PRO A 174 -4.91 0.45 10.65
C PRO A 174 -4.94 1.18 11.98
N VAL A 175 -4.85 0.42 13.07
CA VAL A 175 -4.79 0.98 14.42
C VAL A 175 -3.47 1.73 14.61
N MET A 176 -3.56 2.95 15.09
CA MET A 176 -2.42 3.79 15.48
C MET A 176 -2.29 3.76 16.99
N SER A 177 -1.57 2.78 17.53
CA SER A 177 -1.43 2.53 18.98
C SER A 177 -0.83 3.71 19.77
N TRP A 178 -0.19 4.63 19.07
CA TRP A 178 0.36 5.88 19.66
C TRP A 178 -0.64 7.03 19.75
N LYS A 179 -1.85 6.87 19.21
CA LYS A 179 -2.94 7.83 19.38
C LYS A 179 -3.72 7.51 20.66
N THR A 180 -4.31 8.53 21.23
CA THR A 180 -5.21 8.34 22.38
C THR A 180 -6.40 7.50 21.95
N PRO A 181 -6.71 6.39 22.62
CA PRO A 181 -7.95 5.66 22.39
C PRO A 181 -9.15 6.59 22.58
N CYS A 182 -10.13 6.50 21.70
CA CYS A 182 -11.42 7.12 21.93
C CYS A 182 -12.35 6.12 22.64
N ASP A 183 -13.19 6.60 23.52
CA ASP A 183 -14.29 5.81 24.05
C ASP A 183 -15.29 5.57 22.92
N LEU A 184 -15.51 4.30 22.60
CA LEU A 184 -16.49 3.93 21.59
C LEU A 184 -17.84 3.72 22.26
N PRO A 185 -18.93 4.20 21.67
CA PRO A 185 -20.27 3.97 22.20
C PRO A 185 -20.67 2.50 22.06
N ASP A 186 -21.46 2.03 23.01
CA ASP A 186 -22.07 0.72 22.93
C ASP A 186 -23.07 0.65 21.78
N ILE A 187 -23.13 -0.49 21.13
CA ILE A 187 -24.13 -0.81 20.13
C ILE A 187 -25.28 -1.55 20.78
N THR A 188 -26.49 -1.03 20.63
CA THR A 188 -27.71 -1.58 21.20
C THR A 188 -28.77 -1.80 20.11
N ASP A 189 -29.89 -2.45 20.51
CA ASP A 189 -31.09 -2.62 19.67
C ASP A 189 -30.80 -3.22 18.28
N ILE A 190 -29.88 -4.17 18.23
CA ILE A 190 -29.57 -4.85 16.96
C ILE A 190 -30.78 -5.66 16.53
N SER A 191 -31.28 -5.38 15.32
CA SER A 191 -32.44 -6.05 14.76
C SER A 191 -32.31 -6.31 13.27
N VAL A 192 -32.97 -7.37 12.80
CA VAL A 192 -33.09 -7.69 11.39
C VAL A 192 -34.56 -7.72 11.01
N SER A 193 -34.95 -6.94 10.01
CA SER A 193 -36.31 -6.91 9.47
C SER A 193 -36.25 -7.02 7.93
N GLY A 194 -36.72 -8.16 7.40
CA GLY A 194 -36.49 -8.47 5.99
C GLY A 194 -34.99 -8.58 5.68
N ASN A 195 -34.53 -7.80 4.75
CA ASN A 195 -33.12 -7.71 4.37
C ASN A 195 -32.37 -6.53 5.05
N MET A 196 -33.00 -5.86 6.03
CA MET A 196 -32.40 -4.73 6.69
C MET A 196 -31.87 -5.12 8.07
N LEU A 197 -30.57 -4.97 8.28
CA LEU A 197 -29.93 -4.99 9.59
C LEU A 197 -29.87 -3.56 10.11
N SER A 198 -30.31 -3.30 11.34
CA SER A 198 -30.26 -1.99 11.99
C SER A 198 -29.80 -2.10 13.44
N TRP A 199 -29.27 -1.00 13.98
CA TRP A 199 -28.80 -0.89 15.36
C TRP A 199 -28.92 0.54 15.88
N SER A 200 -28.79 0.69 17.20
CA SER A 200 -28.69 1.97 17.89
C SER A 200 -27.28 2.15 18.45
N ALA A 201 -26.78 3.38 18.45
CA ALA A 201 -25.56 3.78 19.13
C ALA A 201 -25.62 5.28 19.41
N ASP A 202 -25.16 5.71 20.59
CA ASP A 202 -24.97 7.13 20.91
C ASP A 202 -23.61 7.58 20.37
N ALA A 203 -23.53 7.74 19.06
CA ALA A 203 -22.32 8.04 18.32
C ALA A 203 -22.51 9.27 17.45
N ASP A 204 -21.49 10.11 17.39
CA ASP A 204 -21.42 11.22 16.46
C ASP A 204 -21.09 10.78 15.03
N GLU A 205 -21.11 11.72 14.09
CA GLU A 205 -20.87 11.48 12.66
C GLU A 205 -19.42 11.09 12.32
N THR A 206 -18.49 11.12 13.29
CA THR A 206 -17.10 10.68 13.06
C THR A 206 -16.93 9.18 13.23
N ILE A 207 -17.87 8.52 13.91
CA ILE A 207 -17.82 7.08 14.18
C ILE A 207 -18.28 6.30 12.94
N ARG A 208 -17.54 5.26 12.61
CA ARG A 208 -17.89 4.30 11.57
C ARG A 208 -18.15 2.95 12.18
N TYR A 209 -19.08 2.22 11.61
CA TYR A 209 -19.43 0.87 12.00
C TYR A 209 -18.79 -0.14 11.04
N ALA A 210 -18.11 -1.12 11.58
CA ALA A 210 -17.65 -2.28 10.83
C ALA A 210 -18.66 -3.41 11.02
N VAL A 211 -19.32 -3.81 9.96
CA VAL A 211 -20.35 -4.85 9.98
C VAL A 211 -19.78 -6.16 9.48
N TYR A 212 -19.85 -7.20 10.31
CA TYR A 212 -19.34 -8.53 10.02
C TYR A 212 -20.46 -9.55 9.91
N PHE A 213 -20.36 -10.43 8.92
CA PHE A 213 -21.24 -11.60 8.79
C PHE A 213 -20.41 -12.85 9.09
N VAL A 214 -20.52 -13.30 10.33
CA VAL A 214 -19.64 -14.32 10.88
C VAL A 214 -20.41 -15.61 11.13
N PRO A 215 -19.94 -16.76 10.63
CA PRO A 215 -20.53 -18.05 10.99
C PRO A 215 -20.47 -18.26 12.51
N SER A 216 -21.58 -18.79 13.07
CA SER A 216 -21.70 -18.97 14.54
C SER A 216 -20.55 -19.76 15.16
N ARG A 217 -19.96 -20.70 14.43
CA ARG A 217 -18.85 -21.54 14.89
C ARG A 217 -17.56 -20.76 15.22
N VAL A 218 -17.39 -19.55 14.65
CA VAL A 218 -16.18 -18.71 14.85
C VAL A 218 -16.52 -17.34 15.46
N ALA A 219 -17.78 -17.05 15.73
CA ALA A 219 -18.24 -15.75 16.22
C ALA A 219 -17.65 -15.39 17.61
N ASN A 220 -17.30 -16.36 18.42
CA ASN A 220 -16.71 -16.14 19.74
C ASN A 220 -15.19 -16.01 19.74
N ASN A 221 -14.53 -16.08 18.56
CA ASN A 221 -13.09 -15.92 18.45
C ASN A 221 -12.75 -14.47 18.08
N PRO A 222 -12.10 -13.68 18.96
CA PRO A 222 -11.75 -12.29 18.69
C PRO A 222 -10.94 -12.10 17.41
N GLN A 223 -10.03 -13.02 17.08
CA GLN A 223 -9.21 -12.95 15.87
C GLN A 223 -10.04 -12.97 14.57
N THR A 224 -11.29 -13.46 14.63
CA THR A 224 -12.22 -13.43 13.49
C THR A 224 -12.51 -12.01 13.03
N TYR A 225 -12.49 -11.04 13.94
CA TYR A 225 -12.79 -9.63 13.68
C TYR A 225 -11.54 -8.80 13.37
N GLU A 226 -10.36 -9.38 13.50
CA GLU A 226 -9.08 -8.76 13.11
C GLU A 226 -8.78 -8.93 11.62
N THR A 227 -9.53 -9.78 10.94
CA THR A 227 -9.38 -10.04 9.50
C THR A 227 -10.56 -9.45 8.72
N SER A 228 -10.35 -9.13 7.45
CA SER A 228 -11.41 -8.67 6.57
C SER A 228 -12.27 -9.81 5.99
N ALA A 229 -11.95 -11.07 6.26
CA ALA A 229 -12.62 -12.23 5.66
C ALA A 229 -14.15 -12.27 5.87
N TYR A 230 -14.63 -11.72 6.96
CA TYR A 230 -16.05 -11.65 7.29
C TYR A 230 -16.58 -10.21 7.35
N LEU A 231 -15.76 -9.23 7.03
CA LEU A 231 -16.15 -7.83 7.00
C LEU A 231 -17.04 -7.58 5.78
N LYS A 232 -18.31 -7.30 6.02
CA LYS A 232 -19.29 -7.07 4.97
C LYS A 232 -19.26 -5.62 4.49
N ARG A 233 -19.19 -4.66 5.44
CA ARG A 233 -19.26 -3.24 5.12
C ARG A 233 -18.65 -2.39 6.23
N ILE A 234 -18.11 -1.24 5.82
CA ILE A 234 -17.78 -0.13 6.72
C ILE A 234 -18.73 1.02 6.35
N THR A 235 -19.49 1.55 7.32
CA THR A 235 -20.52 2.54 7.08
C THR A 235 -20.61 3.56 8.22
N TRP A 236 -21.16 4.73 7.93
CA TRP A 236 -21.63 5.69 8.94
C TRP A 236 -23.11 5.49 9.30
N GLU A 237 -23.84 4.83 8.40
CA GLU A 237 -25.24 4.53 8.59
C GLU A 237 -25.44 3.53 9.72
N LYS A 238 -26.54 3.66 10.45
CA LYS A 238 -26.95 2.71 11.51
C LYS A 238 -27.84 1.59 10.98
N SER A 239 -27.82 1.38 9.67
CA SER A 239 -28.50 0.26 9.00
C SER A 239 -27.82 -0.09 7.68
N ILE A 240 -27.97 -1.34 7.26
CA ILE A 240 -27.50 -1.82 5.95
C ILE A 240 -28.44 -2.89 5.40
N ASP A 241 -28.51 -3.01 4.07
CA ASP A 241 -29.07 -4.21 3.41
C ASP A 241 -28.12 -5.40 3.56
N VAL A 242 -28.68 -6.59 3.87
CA VAL A 242 -27.97 -7.83 4.15
C VAL A 242 -28.28 -8.91 3.14
#